data_604060929be76bf509aa48b7b0093f32
#
_entry.id   604060929be76bf509aa48b7b0093f32
#
_cell.length_a   1.000
_cell.length_b   1.000
_cell.length_c   1.000
_cell.angle_alpha   90.00
_cell.angle_beta   90.00
_cell.angle_gamma   90.00
#
_symmetry.space_group_name_H-M   'P 1'
#
loop_
_entity.id
_entity.type
_entity.pdbx_description
1 polymer ?
#
loop_
_entity_poly.entity_id
_entity_poly.type
_entity_poly.pdbx_seq_one_letter_code
_entity_poly.pdbx_strand_id
1 'polypeptide(L)'
;MAKYNINEKKEKVAAYRSLVSPKMMDEMQEKIMNIIVMQKKYRDKDYSAKKLAEELGTNTRYISAIVNVRFHMNYTSFVNKYRIEEAMTILVDKRYQKYRMEEVSDMVGFSNRQSFYASFFRVVGITPREYRLQHLKQHPSMLVAKPRKTKAKKTRIKSKAKTKVKAKE
;
A
#
# COMPACT_ATOMS: atom_id res chain seq x y z
N MET A 1 13.66 -18.37 -18.33
CA MET A 1 14.16 -17.10 -17.75
C MET A 1 14.32 -16.09 -18.89
N ALA A 2 13.55 -15.00 -18.89
CA ALA A 2 13.71 -13.95 -19.90
C ALA A 2 15.05 -13.26 -19.68
N LYS A 3 15.95 -13.33 -20.68
CA LYS A 3 17.24 -12.62 -20.66
C LYS A 3 16.95 -11.11 -20.60
N TYR A 4 17.28 -10.49 -19.48
CA TYR A 4 17.12 -9.04 -19.28
C TYR A 4 18.10 -8.31 -20.22
N ASN A 5 17.56 -7.70 -21.27
CA ASN A 5 18.41 -7.04 -22.29
C ASN A 5 18.82 -5.65 -21.84
N ILE A 6 20.04 -5.54 -21.33
CA ILE A 6 20.63 -4.27 -20.80
C ILE A 6 20.73 -3.22 -21.94
N ASN A 7 20.92 -3.62 -23.18
CA ASN A 7 21.04 -2.71 -24.30
C ASN A 7 19.70 -2.04 -24.64
N GLU A 8 18.59 -2.78 -24.66
CA GLU A 8 17.25 -2.16 -24.84
C GLU A 8 16.90 -1.14 -23.77
N LYS A 9 17.34 -1.36 -22.53
CA LYS A 9 17.12 -0.39 -21.46
C LYS A 9 17.94 0.89 -21.66
N LYS A 10 19.19 0.77 -22.12
CA LYS A 10 20.05 1.93 -22.42
C LYS A 10 19.50 2.74 -23.59
N GLU A 11 19.03 2.07 -24.65
CA GLU A 11 18.43 2.72 -25.83
C GLU A 11 17.12 3.45 -25.45
N LYS A 12 16.24 2.84 -24.65
CA LYS A 12 15.02 3.48 -24.17
C LYS A 12 15.32 4.70 -23.33
N VAL A 13 16.31 4.67 -22.43
CA VAL A 13 16.72 5.80 -21.62
C VAL A 13 17.31 6.91 -22.49
N ALA A 14 18.10 6.58 -23.50
CA ALA A 14 18.64 7.56 -24.47
C ALA A 14 17.52 8.23 -25.28
N ALA A 15 16.55 7.44 -25.76
CA ALA A 15 15.36 7.95 -26.45
C ALA A 15 14.50 8.86 -25.55
N TYR A 16 14.39 8.57 -24.26
CA TYR A 16 13.66 9.41 -23.31
C TYR A 16 14.38 10.74 -23.03
N ARG A 17 15.71 10.73 -22.95
CA ARG A 17 16.52 11.97 -22.75
C ARG A 17 16.37 12.96 -23.90
N SER A 18 16.15 12.49 -25.13
CA SER A 18 15.95 13.35 -26.29
C SER A 18 14.57 14.02 -26.34
N LEU A 19 13.59 13.53 -25.56
CA LEU A 19 12.22 14.02 -25.59
C LEU A 19 12.01 15.31 -24.76
N VAL A 20 12.84 15.55 -23.75
CA VAL A 20 12.62 16.63 -22.77
C VAL A 20 13.93 17.31 -22.46
N SER A 21 13.96 18.65 -22.51
CA SER A 21 15.16 19.40 -22.13
C SER A 21 15.50 19.20 -20.64
N PRO A 22 16.79 19.28 -20.24
CA PRO A 22 17.21 19.11 -18.86
C PRO A 22 16.47 20.03 -17.87
N LYS A 23 16.30 21.30 -18.23
CA LYS A 23 15.58 22.28 -17.41
C LYS A 23 14.13 21.89 -17.19
N MET A 24 13.43 21.48 -18.25
CA MET A 24 12.05 21.01 -18.16
C MET A 24 11.94 19.71 -17.34
N MET A 25 12.95 18.84 -17.39
CA MET A 25 12.99 17.64 -16.55
C MET A 25 13.07 17.97 -15.07
N ASP A 26 13.85 18.98 -14.67
CA ASP A 26 14.00 19.41 -13.29
C ASP A 26 12.68 19.99 -12.74
N GLU A 27 12.10 20.93 -13.47
CA GLU A 27 10.80 21.54 -13.12
C GLU A 27 9.69 20.51 -12.98
N MET A 28 9.62 19.56 -13.91
CA MET A 28 8.60 18.52 -13.88
C MET A 28 8.86 17.48 -12.80
N GLN A 29 10.11 17.17 -12.50
CA GLN A 29 10.47 16.30 -11.37
C GLN A 29 9.95 16.88 -10.06
N GLU A 30 10.18 18.17 -9.80
CA GLU A 30 9.68 18.83 -8.59
C GLU A 30 8.15 18.79 -8.50
N LYS A 31 7.45 19.09 -9.60
CA LYS A 31 5.98 19.02 -9.67
C LYS A 31 5.47 17.61 -9.41
N ILE A 32 6.08 16.58 -10.02
CA ILE A 32 5.74 15.18 -9.81
C ILE A 32 5.94 14.79 -8.33
N MET A 33 7.08 15.18 -7.74
CA MET A 33 7.38 14.92 -6.33
C MET A 33 6.37 15.60 -5.41
N ASN A 34 6.02 16.85 -5.69
CA ASN A 34 5.03 17.57 -4.91
C ASN A 34 3.67 16.87 -4.94
N ILE A 35 3.17 16.52 -6.13
CA ILE A 35 1.85 15.89 -6.29
C ILE A 35 1.86 14.47 -5.69
N ILE A 36 2.78 13.64 -6.12
CA ILE A 36 2.78 12.22 -5.72
C ILE A 36 3.14 12.08 -4.25
N VAL A 37 4.21 12.73 -3.77
CA VAL A 37 4.79 12.47 -2.46
C VAL A 37 4.23 13.43 -1.40
N MET A 38 4.32 14.74 -1.63
CA MET A 38 3.92 15.72 -0.62
C MET A 38 2.41 15.76 -0.42
N GLN A 39 1.63 15.73 -1.51
CA GLN A 39 0.16 15.64 -1.45
C GLN A 39 -0.35 14.21 -1.25
N LYS A 40 0.54 13.21 -1.22
CA LYS A 40 0.23 11.79 -1.01
C LYS A 40 -0.76 11.21 -2.02
N LYS A 41 -0.75 11.71 -3.26
CA LYS A 41 -1.61 11.17 -4.33
C LYS A 41 -1.34 9.70 -4.64
N TYR A 42 -0.20 9.15 -4.21
CA TYR A 42 0.06 7.71 -4.28
C TYR A 42 -0.95 6.86 -3.50
N ARG A 43 -1.66 7.41 -2.50
CA ARG A 43 -2.72 6.69 -1.76
C ARG A 43 -4.00 6.49 -2.58
N ASP A 44 -4.24 7.33 -3.57
CA ASP A 44 -5.37 7.16 -4.47
C ASP A 44 -5.10 5.97 -5.40
N LYS A 45 -5.97 4.95 -5.31
CA LYS A 45 -5.88 3.71 -6.14
C LYS A 45 -6.03 4.00 -7.62
N ASP A 46 -6.79 5.03 -7.96
CA ASP A 46 -7.14 5.41 -9.32
C ASP A 46 -6.25 6.50 -9.90
N TYR A 47 -5.25 6.98 -9.12
CA TYR A 47 -4.33 8.02 -9.59
C TYR A 47 -3.26 7.43 -10.52
N SER A 48 -3.51 7.53 -11.80
CA SER A 48 -2.68 6.98 -12.86
C SER A 48 -1.69 7.99 -13.43
N ALA A 49 -0.72 7.53 -14.22
CA ALA A 49 0.16 8.42 -15.01
C ALA A 49 -0.62 9.32 -15.96
N LYS A 50 -1.82 8.90 -16.41
CA LYS A 50 -2.70 9.70 -17.25
C LYS A 50 -3.27 10.89 -16.47
N LYS A 51 -3.82 10.66 -15.27
CA LYS A 51 -4.32 11.74 -14.39
C LYS A 51 -3.21 12.74 -14.03
N LEU A 52 -2.01 12.24 -13.71
CA LEU A 52 -0.86 13.09 -13.44
C LEU A 52 -0.46 13.93 -14.66
N ALA A 53 -0.48 13.34 -15.85
CA ALA A 53 -0.19 14.06 -17.08
C ALA A 53 -1.22 15.15 -17.39
N GLU A 54 -2.51 14.86 -17.19
CA GLU A 54 -3.61 15.81 -17.33
C GLU A 54 -3.46 16.98 -16.33
N GLU A 55 -3.16 16.69 -15.06
CA GLU A 55 -2.97 17.71 -14.01
C GLU A 55 -1.75 18.62 -14.29
N LEU A 56 -0.70 18.06 -14.92
CA LEU A 56 0.51 18.81 -15.28
C LEU A 56 0.46 19.43 -16.68
N GLY A 57 -0.65 19.32 -17.41
CA GLY A 57 -0.78 19.84 -18.77
C GLY A 57 0.19 19.21 -19.77
N THR A 58 0.48 17.91 -19.63
CA THR A 58 1.43 17.17 -20.44
C THR A 58 0.84 15.81 -20.88
N ASN A 59 1.67 14.91 -21.36
CA ASN A 59 1.24 13.56 -21.73
C ASN A 59 1.99 12.47 -20.96
N THR A 60 1.43 11.27 -20.97
CA THR A 60 1.98 10.11 -20.23
C THR A 60 3.39 9.72 -20.69
N ARG A 61 3.75 10.00 -21.95
CA ARG A 61 5.07 9.70 -22.48
C ARG A 61 6.14 10.56 -21.81
N TYR A 62 5.86 11.86 -21.59
CA TYR A 62 6.76 12.76 -20.84
C TYR A 62 6.87 12.34 -19.39
N ILE A 63 5.76 12.04 -18.70
CA ILE A 63 5.78 11.53 -17.33
C ILE A 63 6.65 10.27 -17.24
N SER A 64 6.44 9.30 -18.13
CA SER A 64 7.23 8.06 -18.16
C SER A 64 8.72 8.34 -18.44
N ALA A 65 9.04 9.27 -19.33
CA ALA A 65 10.41 9.66 -19.64
C ALA A 65 11.10 10.25 -18.40
N ILE A 66 10.47 11.21 -17.74
CA ILE A 66 11.01 11.89 -16.56
C ILE A 66 11.22 10.90 -15.41
N VAL A 67 10.20 10.07 -15.10
CA VAL A 67 10.31 9.07 -14.03
C VAL A 67 11.41 8.06 -14.34
N ASN A 68 11.56 7.64 -15.60
CA ASN A 68 12.60 6.68 -15.97
C ASN A 68 14.01 7.29 -15.88
N VAL A 69 14.19 8.52 -16.37
CA VAL A 69 15.49 9.20 -16.39
C VAL A 69 15.92 9.63 -14.99
N ARG A 70 15.01 10.17 -14.18
CA ARG A 70 15.33 10.73 -12.86
C ARG A 70 15.31 9.73 -11.71
N PHE A 71 14.41 8.74 -11.78
CA PHE A 71 14.24 7.75 -10.69
C PHE A 71 14.65 6.33 -11.09
N HIS A 72 15.04 6.09 -12.35
CA HIS A 72 15.47 4.80 -12.89
C HIS A 72 14.43 3.68 -12.77
N MET A 73 13.15 4.04 -12.77
CA MET A 73 12.02 3.10 -12.65
C MET A 73 10.82 3.56 -13.49
N ASN A 74 9.88 2.66 -13.72
CA ASN A 74 8.61 3.06 -14.35
C ASN A 74 7.69 3.72 -13.32
N TYR A 75 6.63 4.40 -13.81
CA TYR A 75 5.68 5.13 -12.97
C TYR A 75 5.04 4.26 -11.87
N THR A 76 4.61 3.04 -12.22
CA THR A 76 3.99 2.13 -11.25
C THR A 76 4.96 1.75 -10.12
N SER A 77 6.21 1.45 -10.46
CA SER A 77 7.24 1.16 -9.47
C SER A 77 7.56 2.37 -8.59
N PHE A 78 7.57 3.56 -9.19
CA PHE A 78 7.77 4.83 -8.49
C PHE A 78 6.68 5.08 -7.44
N VAL A 79 5.41 4.98 -7.84
CA VAL A 79 4.26 5.13 -6.91
C VAL A 79 4.28 4.05 -5.84
N ASN A 80 4.49 2.79 -6.23
CA ASN A 80 4.50 1.67 -5.28
C ASN A 80 5.63 1.77 -4.26
N LYS A 81 6.77 2.37 -4.60
CA LYS A 81 7.86 2.64 -3.65
C LYS A 81 7.33 3.43 -2.44
N TYR A 82 6.67 4.56 -2.66
CA TYR A 82 6.11 5.39 -1.57
C TYR A 82 4.98 4.72 -0.81
N ARG A 83 4.14 3.94 -1.51
CA ARG A 83 3.11 3.10 -0.87
C ARG A 83 3.72 2.10 0.11
N ILE A 84 4.83 1.46 -0.28
CA ILE A 84 5.52 0.48 0.59
C ILE A 84 6.25 1.16 1.73
N GLU A 85 6.92 2.29 1.51
CA GLU A 85 7.57 3.07 2.57
C GLU A 85 6.55 3.49 3.65
N GLU A 86 5.38 3.95 3.26
CA GLU A 86 4.30 4.25 4.20
C GLU A 86 3.75 2.99 4.88
N ALA A 87 3.56 1.90 4.14
CA ALA A 87 3.13 0.62 4.71
C ALA A 87 4.10 0.12 5.79
N MET A 88 5.41 0.24 5.58
CA MET A 88 6.43 -0.12 6.57
C MET A 88 6.23 0.68 7.87
N THR A 89 5.97 1.98 7.77
CA THR A 89 5.71 2.84 8.92
C THR A 89 4.42 2.42 9.66
N ILE A 90 3.34 2.15 8.93
CA ILE A 90 2.06 1.70 9.48
C ILE A 90 2.19 0.34 10.16
N LEU A 91 2.93 -0.59 9.57
CA LEU A 91 3.09 -1.95 10.08
C LEU A 91 3.79 -2.01 11.45
N VAL A 92 4.64 -1.05 11.77
CA VAL A 92 5.38 -0.99 13.03
C VAL A 92 4.74 -0.06 14.07
N ASP A 93 3.76 0.74 13.69
CA ASP A 93 3.08 1.67 14.60
C ASP A 93 2.05 0.95 15.47
N LYS A 94 2.11 1.18 16.80
CA LYS A 94 1.19 0.60 17.79
C LYS A 94 -0.28 0.85 17.48
N ARG A 95 -0.60 2.01 16.92
CA ARG A 95 -1.97 2.40 16.58
C ARG A 95 -2.62 1.46 15.56
N TYR A 96 -1.80 0.86 14.68
CA TYR A 96 -2.26 0.02 13.57
C TYR A 96 -2.00 -1.48 13.77
N GLN A 97 -1.57 -1.92 14.95
CA GLN A 97 -1.27 -3.34 15.21
C GLN A 97 -2.48 -4.28 15.02
N LYS A 98 -3.68 -3.78 15.27
CA LYS A 98 -4.94 -4.55 15.11
C LYS A 98 -5.43 -4.64 13.67
N TYR A 99 -4.87 -3.78 12.79
CA TYR A 99 -5.29 -3.72 11.40
C TYR A 99 -4.84 -4.97 10.65
N ARG A 100 -5.76 -5.52 9.84
CA ARG A 100 -5.46 -6.61 8.92
C ARG A 100 -4.59 -6.11 7.78
N MET A 101 -3.91 -7.02 7.11
CA MET A 101 -3.03 -6.65 5.98
C MET A 101 -3.81 -6.04 4.81
N GLU A 102 -5.07 -6.44 4.65
CA GLU A 102 -5.99 -5.85 3.68
C GLU A 102 -6.26 -4.37 3.97
N GLU A 103 -6.53 -4.05 5.24
CA GLU A 103 -6.78 -2.66 5.66
C GLU A 103 -5.53 -1.78 5.47
N VAL A 104 -4.34 -2.31 5.78
CA VAL A 104 -3.08 -1.61 5.51
C VAL A 104 -2.87 -1.42 4.00
N SER A 105 -3.12 -2.45 3.20
CA SER A 105 -3.06 -2.39 1.73
C SER A 105 -3.96 -1.28 1.17
N ASP A 106 -5.20 -1.20 1.68
CA ASP A 106 -6.17 -0.18 1.28
C ASP A 106 -5.74 1.24 1.67
N MET A 107 -5.23 1.42 2.90
CA MET A 107 -4.77 2.71 3.41
C MET A 107 -3.64 3.31 2.57
N VAL A 108 -2.75 2.48 2.05
CA VAL A 108 -1.62 2.95 1.24
C VAL A 108 -1.91 2.98 -0.27
N GLY A 109 -3.13 2.63 -0.68
CA GLY A 109 -3.62 2.82 -2.05
C GLY A 109 -3.42 1.64 -3.00
N PHE A 110 -3.24 0.42 -2.53
CA PHE A 110 -3.27 -0.76 -3.40
C PHE A 110 -4.70 -1.20 -3.70
N SER A 111 -4.94 -1.58 -4.95
CA SER A 111 -6.27 -2.04 -5.38
C SER A 111 -6.62 -3.44 -4.87
N ASN A 112 -5.61 -4.25 -4.54
CA ASN A 112 -5.80 -5.59 -4.00
C ASN A 112 -4.59 -6.06 -3.19
N ARG A 113 -4.83 -7.02 -2.32
CA ARG A 113 -3.83 -7.62 -1.43
C ARG A 113 -2.66 -8.26 -2.17
N GLN A 114 -2.91 -8.91 -3.29
CA GLN A 114 -1.85 -9.63 -4.04
C GLN A 114 -0.81 -8.64 -4.57
N SER A 115 -1.25 -7.53 -5.17
CA SER A 115 -0.36 -6.47 -5.66
C SER A 115 0.44 -5.83 -4.52
N PHE A 116 -0.18 -5.65 -3.34
CA PHE A 116 0.50 -5.16 -2.14
C PHE A 116 1.61 -6.13 -1.71
N TYR A 117 1.29 -7.42 -1.52
CA TYR A 117 2.27 -8.42 -1.09
C TYR A 117 3.42 -8.57 -2.08
N ALA A 118 3.13 -8.64 -3.38
CA ALA A 118 4.14 -8.75 -4.42
C ALA A 118 5.07 -7.53 -4.46
N SER A 119 4.50 -6.32 -4.32
CA SER A 119 5.28 -5.08 -4.29
C SER A 119 6.11 -4.96 -3.02
N PHE A 120 5.54 -5.31 -1.87
CA PHE A 120 6.24 -5.29 -0.58
C PHE A 120 7.42 -6.26 -0.59
N PHE A 121 7.19 -7.51 -1.01
CA PHE A 121 8.27 -8.51 -1.12
C PHE A 121 9.38 -8.07 -2.07
N ARG A 122 9.03 -7.45 -3.20
CA ARG A 122 10.01 -6.94 -4.16
C ARG A 122 10.90 -5.84 -3.58
N VAL A 123 10.36 -4.98 -2.72
CA VAL A 123 11.08 -3.84 -2.14
C VAL A 123 11.83 -4.24 -0.87
N VAL A 124 11.21 -5.05 -0.01
CA VAL A 124 11.69 -5.33 1.36
C VAL A 124 12.35 -6.72 1.47
N GLY A 125 12.06 -7.64 0.57
CA GLY A 125 12.60 -9.01 0.56
C GLY A 125 11.86 -10.00 1.46
N ILE A 126 10.90 -9.53 2.27
CA ILE A 126 10.06 -10.36 3.15
C ILE A 126 8.59 -9.94 3.02
N THR A 127 7.67 -10.76 3.53
CA THR A 127 6.25 -10.42 3.48
C THR A 127 5.88 -9.32 4.49
N PRO A 128 4.80 -8.55 4.26
CA PRO A 128 4.33 -7.53 5.22
C PRO A 128 4.06 -8.10 6.61
N ARG A 129 3.56 -9.34 6.67
CA ARG A 129 3.29 -10.03 7.93
C ARG A 129 4.57 -10.38 8.68
N GLU A 130 5.56 -10.90 7.97
CA GLU A 130 6.89 -11.21 8.55
C GLU A 130 7.56 -9.95 9.05
N TYR A 131 7.53 -8.87 8.28
CA TYR A 131 8.06 -7.57 8.66
C TYR A 131 7.48 -7.08 9.98
N ARG A 132 6.14 -7.09 10.12
CA ARG A 132 5.45 -6.74 11.36
C ARG A 132 5.87 -7.64 12.52
N LEU A 133 5.94 -8.96 12.31
CA LEU A 133 6.32 -9.91 13.36
C LEU A 133 7.78 -9.76 13.81
N GLN A 134 8.70 -9.52 12.89
CA GLN A 134 10.10 -9.27 13.22
C GLN A 134 10.26 -8.02 14.07
N HIS A 135 9.58 -6.94 13.70
CA HIS A 135 9.60 -5.69 14.46
C HIS A 135 9.02 -5.87 15.88
N LEU A 136 7.89 -6.59 16.01
CA LEU A 136 7.28 -6.87 17.33
C LEU A 136 8.17 -7.75 18.22
N LYS A 137 8.93 -8.67 17.65
CA LYS A 137 9.93 -9.48 18.40
C LYS A 137 11.07 -8.63 18.91
N GLN A 138 11.53 -7.66 18.12
CA GLN A 138 12.62 -6.75 18.49
C GLN A 138 12.16 -5.70 19.53
N HIS A 139 10.87 -5.37 19.56
CA HIS A 139 10.28 -4.38 20.45
C HIS A 139 9.08 -4.94 21.25
N PRO A 140 9.30 -5.86 22.22
CA PRO A 140 8.22 -6.51 22.97
C PRO A 140 7.31 -5.54 23.73
N SER A 141 7.83 -4.37 24.14
CA SER A 141 7.06 -3.30 24.78
C SER A 141 5.95 -2.70 23.91
N MET A 142 6.00 -2.96 22.60
CA MET A 142 4.99 -2.54 21.64
C MET A 142 3.81 -3.52 21.51
N LEU A 143 3.89 -4.71 22.13
CA LEU A 143 2.78 -5.67 22.09
C LEU A 143 1.56 -5.10 22.85
N VAL A 144 0.49 -4.83 22.11
CA VAL A 144 -0.81 -4.54 22.72
C VAL A 144 -1.35 -5.84 23.32
N ALA A 145 -1.57 -5.88 24.65
CA ALA A 145 -2.11 -7.05 25.33
C ALA A 145 -3.40 -7.51 24.60
N LYS A 146 -3.48 -8.78 24.23
CA LYS A 146 -4.72 -9.35 23.69
C LYS A 146 -5.82 -9.13 24.72
N PRO A 147 -7.00 -8.60 24.35
CA PRO A 147 -8.11 -8.53 25.27
C PRO A 147 -8.37 -9.94 25.80
N ARG A 148 -8.34 -10.10 27.12
CA ARG A 148 -8.70 -11.38 27.77
C ARG A 148 -10.09 -11.75 27.25
N LYS A 149 -10.22 -12.90 26.59
CA LYS A 149 -11.52 -13.44 26.25
C LYS A 149 -12.24 -13.70 27.56
N THR A 150 -13.10 -12.80 27.98
CA THR A 150 -14.03 -13.04 29.08
C THR A 150 -14.92 -14.19 28.63
N LYS A 151 -14.75 -15.35 29.27
CA LYS A 151 -15.67 -16.47 29.11
C LYS A 151 -17.04 -15.95 29.51
N ALA A 152 -17.89 -15.65 28.52
CA ALA A 152 -19.29 -15.36 28.77
C ALA A 152 -19.87 -16.58 29.50
N LYS A 153 -20.18 -16.43 30.81
CA LYS A 153 -20.96 -17.39 31.57
C LYS A 153 -22.30 -17.51 30.85
N LYS A 154 -22.52 -18.62 30.17
CA LYS A 154 -23.84 -19.02 29.71
C LYS A 154 -24.70 -19.24 30.93
N THR A 155 -25.40 -18.22 31.38
CA THR A 155 -26.45 -18.32 32.38
C THR A 155 -27.61 -19.05 31.67
N ARG A 156 -27.71 -20.32 32.00
CA ARG A 156 -28.79 -21.21 31.54
C ARG A 156 -30.05 -20.84 32.30
N ILE A 157 -30.85 -19.94 31.73
CA ILE A 157 -32.19 -19.66 32.25
C ILE A 157 -33.07 -20.87 31.98
N LYS A 158 -33.30 -21.66 33.01
CA LYS A 158 -34.33 -22.70 33.03
C LYS A 158 -35.68 -21.99 33.14
N SER A 159 -36.39 -21.83 32.06
CA SER A 159 -37.81 -21.50 32.09
C SER A 159 -38.61 -22.71 32.48
N LYS A 160 -39.00 -22.80 33.75
CA LYS A 160 -40.11 -23.62 34.19
C LYS A 160 -41.41 -22.91 33.76
N ALA A 161 -42.10 -23.45 32.78
CA ALA A 161 -43.49 -23.12 32.57
C ALA A 161 -44.27 -24.43 32.77
N LYS A 162 -44.73 -24.64 34.00
CA LYS A 162 -45.92 -25.44 34.30
C LYS A 162 -47.09 -24.47 34.28
N THR A 163 -48.10 -24.73 33.53
CA THR A 163 -49.46 -24.45 33.98
C THR A 163 -50.42 -25.37 33.20
N LYS A 164 -50.97 -26.32 33.93
CA LYS A 164 -52.22 -26.96 33.65
C LYS A 164 -53.33 -25.94 33.75
N VAL A 165 -54.24 -25.92 32.84
CA VAL A 165 -55.64 -25.61 33.15
C VAL A 165 -56.50 -26.61 32.39
N LYS A 166 -57.20 -27.45 33.20
CA LYS A 166 -58.41 -28.21 32.87
C LYS A 166 -59.62 -27.30 33.14
N ALA A 167 -60.62 -27.44 32.37
CA ALA A 167 -62.03 -27.51 32.67
C ALA A 167 -62.84 -26.93 31.50
N LYS A 168 -63.70 -27.76 30.89
CA LYS A 168 -65.18 -27.80 31.07
C LYS A 168 -65.81 -26.48 30.57
N GLU A 169 -66.59 -26.49 29.58
CA GLU A 169 -67.86 -27.19 29.22
C GLU A 169 -68.07 -27.05 27.69
#